data_dbc1f174ce8587f012e1944395b8f1a7
#
_entry.id   dbc1f174ce8587f012e1944395b8f1a7
#
_cell.length_a   1.000
_cell.length_b   1.000
_cell.length_c   1.000
_cell.angle_alpha   90.00
_cell.angle_beta   90.00
_cell.angle_gamma   90.00
#
_symmetry.space_group_name_H-M   'P 1'
#
loop_
_entity.id
_entity.type
_entity.pdbx_description
1 polymer ?
#
loop_
_entity_poly.entity_id
_entity_poly.type
_entity_poly.pdbx_seq_one_letter_code
_entity_poly.pdbx_strand_id
1 'polypeptide(L)'
;NFNTAATGPWEIDEAKTGEFWRMKAVEDHWRVTPAFAELVFHEIPEESARVAGFKTGHLDTFVMALDSIDEVDSVEGATLMQVPNATQAGINFYGQTYVAARDGETGKPNVQGEMWPNYNPDLPWVSSNSDITSPEWATARTVRLAMSIAIDREAIVDNMLQGFGRPITLKDWMGFEDRLPSPEETWPYDPARAKSLLAEAGYPNGFKATLTTAIRGAPSEVESCEAVAQYWDAIGIDVDFQRVPYGTYRPTAVARTYEGMSCHNVGPRLSPIQGMASFLNSGNFSWGSEHPITEELIPLAQKSVLVADRTKYEDQIAKFYIDEVFGETGLYAVDNVWPIGPRIAPWDGFVKQGDLRQINGFEYITPR
;
A
#
# COMPACT_ATOMS: atom_id res chain seq x y z
N ASN A 1 21.32 20.10 15.67
CA ASN A 1 20.78 20.28 17.03
C ASN A 1 19.62 19.31 17.22
N PHE A 2 19.84 18.23 17.98
CA PHE A 2 18.82 17.21 18.30
C PHE A 2 18.07 17.53 19.61
N ASN A 3 17.89 18.81 19.93
CA ASN A 3 17.08 19.24 21.07
C ASN A 3 15.59 19.01 20.74
N THR A 4 15.16 17.78 20.82
CA THR A 4 13.75 17.41 20.71
C THR A 4 13.18 17.20 22.12
N ALA A 5 12.11 17.90 22.47
CA ALA A 5 11.32 17.59 23.65
C ALA A 5 10.35 16.46 23.28
N ALA A 6 10.66 15.25 23.68
CA ALA A 6 9.87 14.05 23.43
C ALA A 6 9.48 13.38 24.76
N THR A 7 8.43 12.57 24.73
CA THR A 7 7.93 11.81 25.89
C THR A 7 8.19 10.31 25.76
N GLY A 8 9.09 9.94 24.83
CA GLY A 8 9.49 8.54 24.60
C GLY A 8 10.51 8.03 25.62
N PRO A 9 10.67 6.70 25.72
CA PRO A 9 11.62 6.07 26.66
C PRO A 9 13.07 6.11 26.20
N TRP A 10 13.36 6.79 25.09
CA TRP A 10 14.70 6.90 24.50
C TRP A 10 15.03 8.35 24.17
N GLU A 11 16.24 8.77 24.52
CA GLU A 11 16.81 10.08 24.17
C GLU A 11 17.90 9.93 23.12
N ILE A 12 17.94 10.80 22.11
CA ILE A 12 19.01 10.79 21.11
C ILE A 12 20.30 11.29 21.77
N ASP A 13 21.31 10.44 21.79
CA ASP A 13 22.65 10.74 22.31
C ASP A 13 23.58 11.23 21.20
N GLU A 14 23.63 10.47 20.09
CA GLU A 14 24.49 10.76 18.96
C GLU A 14 23.80 10.36 17.65
N ALA A 15 24.04 11.12 16.60
CA ALA A 15 23.62 10.72 15.26
C ALA A 15 24.65 11.14 14.22
N LYS A 16 24.91 10.22 13.27
CA LYS A 16 25.77 10.47 12.12
C LYS A 16 24.99 10.06 10.86
N THR A 17 24.54 11.05 10.13
CA THR A 17 23.72 10.85 8.92
C THR A 17 24.41 9.92 7.93
N GLY A 18 23.68 8.89 7.47
CA GLY A 18 24.20 7.86 6.57
C GLY A 18 24.99 6.75 7.26
N GLU A 19 25.08 6.77 8.61
CA GLU A 19 25.79 5.72 9.35
C GLU A 19 24.99 5.15 10.50
N PHE A 20 24.62 5.97 11.52
CA PHE A 20 23.86 5.49 12.67
C PHE A 20 23.14 6.57 13.47
N TRP A 21 22.17 6.12 14.28
CA TRP A 21 21.51 6.87 15.34
C TRP A 21 21.62 6.11 16.65
N ARG A 22 22.23 6.71 17.66
CA ARG A 22 22.37 6.15 19.00
C ARG A 22 21.44 6.86 19.97
N MET A 23 20.76 6.08 20.79
CA MET A 23 19.84 6.58 21.80
C MET A 23 20.18 5.94 23.15
N LYS A 24 19.96 6.69 24.24
CA LYS A 24 20.08 6.23 25.62
C LYS A 24 18.70 6.01 26.21
N ALA A 25 18.57 5.00 27.05
CA ALA A 25 17.36 4.76 27.81
C ALA A 25 17.11 5.89 28.81
N VAL A 26 15.85 6.29 28.94
CA VAL A 26 15.38 7.21 29.99
C VAL A 26 15.13 6.38 31.25
N GLU A 27 15.88 6.67 32.32
CA GLU A 27 15.68 6.04 33.62
C GLU A 27 14.34 6.44 34.23
N ASP A 28 13.70 5.51 34.93
CA ASP A 28 12.41 5.73 35.60
C ASP A 28 11.30 6.32 34.67
N HIS A 29 11.29 5.91 33.40
CA HIS A 29 10.33 6.41 32.44
C HIS A 29 8.89 6.05 32.84
N TRP A 30 7.97 7.01 32.74
CA TRP A 30 6.56 6.90 33.22
C TRP A 30 5.76 5.74 32.60
N ARG A 31 6.12 5.26 31.42
CA ARG A 31 5.43 4.13 30.72
C ARG A 31 6.19 2.82 30.96
N VAL A 32 7.47 2.79 30.61
CA VAL A 32 8.35 1.65 30.75
C VAL A 32 9.82 2.11 30.68
N THR A 33 10.64 1.65 31.60
CA THR A 33 12.08 1.84 31.51
C THR A 33 12.67 0.71 30.66
N PRO A 34 13.39 1.02 29.54
CA PRO A 34 14.00 -0.01 28.70
C PRO A 34 14.98 -0.89 29.48
N ALA A 35 15.03 -2.18 29.15
CA ALA A 35 15.95 -3.11 29.78
C ALA A 35 17.40 -2.96 29.29
N PHE A 36 17.62 -2.35 28.14
CA PHE A 36 18.92 -2.03 27.58
C PHE A 36 19.25 -0.54 27.79
N ALA A 37 20.52 -0.24 28.08
CA ALA A 37 20.97 1.13 28.29
C ALA A 37 21.03 1.96 26.99
N GLU A 38 21.28 1.30 25.88
CA GLU A 38 21.43 1.93 24.56
C GLU A 38 20.64 1.19 23.48
N LEU A 39 20.16 1.96 22.51
CA LEU A 39 19.56 1.48 21.27
C LEU A 39 20.29 2.17 20.10
N VAL A 40 20.83 1.39 19.16
CA VAL A 40 21.56 1.91 18.02
C VAL A 40 20.90 1.44 16.72
N PHE A 41 20.46 2.40 15.90
CA PHE A 41 20.03 2.13 14.54
C PHE A 41 21.17 2.37 13.58
N HIS A 42 21.56 1.37 12.80
CA HIS A 42 22.55 1.48 11.75
C HIS A 42 21.86 1.66 10.38
N GLU A 43 22.34 2.60 9.60
CA GLU A 43 21.93 2.79 8.21
C GLU A 43 22.79 1.91 7.29
N ILE A 44 22.32 0.69 7.01
CA ILE A 44 23.03 -0.28 6.15
C ILE A 44 22.13 -0.59 4.95
N PRO A 45 22.37 0.04 3.78
CA PRO A 45 21.51 -0.11 2.60
C PRO A 45 21.46 -1.54 2.06
N GLU A 46 22.64 -2.20 2.02
CA GLU A 46 22.80 -3.49 1.37
C GLU A 46 22.31 -4.66 2.24
N GLU A 47 21.40 -5.49 1.68
CA GLU A 47 20.83 -6.66 2.38
C GLU A 47 21.91 -7.63 2.86
N SER A 48 22.87 -7.98 1.99
CA SER A 48 23.96 -8.89 2.33
C SER A 48 24.81 -8.41 3.49
N ALA A 49 25.00 -7.09 3.62
CA ALA A 49 25.72 -6.50 4.75
C ALA A 49 24.92 -6.59 6.05
N ARG A 50 23.58 -6.43 5.98
CA ARG A 50 22.69 -6.63 7.15
C ARG A 50 22.69 -8.08 7.61
N VAL A 51 22.57 -9.03 6.68
CA VAL A 51 22.66 -10.48 6.98
C VAL A 51 23.99 -10.82 7.61
N ALA A 52 25.11 -10.34 7.07
CA ALA A 52 26.44 -10.56 7.65
C ALA A 52 26.56 -9.94 9.05
N GLY A 53 26.04 -8.74 9.26
CA GLY A 53 26.00 -8.07 10.56
C GLY A 53 25.20 -8.88 11.60
N PHE A 54 24.09 -9.48 11.20
CA PHE A 54 23.28 -10.34 12.05
C PHE A 54 24.01 -11.66 12.39
N LYS A 55 24.57 -12.34 11.39
CA LYS A 55 25.35 -13.59 11.59
C LYS A 55 26.54 -13.40 12.52
N THR A 56 27.16 -12.22 12.54
CA THR A 56 28.30 -11.89 13.42
C THR A 56 27.88 -11.32 14.77
N GLY A 57 26.57 -11.12 15.01
CA GLY A 57 26.07 -10.53 16.26
C GLY A 57 26.29 -9.00 16.36
N HIS A 58 26.65 -8.33 15.25
CA HIS A 58 26.70 -6.87 15.19
C HIS A 58 25.30 -6.25 15.20
N LEU A 59 24.33 -6.92 14.58
CA LEU A 59 22.91 -6.57 14.59
C LEU A 59 22.12 -7.59 15.41
N ASP A 60 21.23 -7.13 16.25
CA ASP A 60 20.28 -7.97 17.00
C ASP A 60 18.99 -8.24 16.21
N THR A 61 18.63 -7.32 15.31
CA THR A 61 17.49 -7.40 14.41
C THR A 61 17.70 -6.44 13.23
N PHE A 62 17.02 -6.67 12.13
CA PHE A 62 17.10 -5.78 10.97
C PHE A 62 15.88 -5.96 10.04
N VAL A 63 15.65 -5.01 9.13
CA VAL A 63 14.67 -5.16 8.04
C VAL A 63 15.19 -6.16 7.03
N MET A 64 14.55 -7.29 6.91
CA MET A 64 15.01 -8.44 6.13
C MET A 64 14.18 -8.60 4.85
N ALA A 65 14.85 -8.92 3.74
CA ALA A 65 14.20 -9.44 2.55
C ALA A 65 13.79 -10.92 2.77
N LEU A 66 12.67 -11.34 2.20
CA LEU A 66 12.19 -12.72 2.37
C LEU A 66 13.19 -13.76 1.84
N ASP A 67 13.95 -13.42 0.81
CA ASP A 67 15.00 -14.29 0.25
C ASP A 67 16.15 -14.58 1.22
N SER A 68 16.30 -13.80 2.28
CA SER A 68 17.34 -13.98 3.30
C SER A 68 16.91 -14.90 4.45
N ILE A 69 15.67 -15.41 4.46
CA ILE A 69 15.09 -16.18 5.57
C ILE A 69 15.96 -17.40 5.91
N ASP A 70 16.31 -18.23 4.92
CA ASP A 70 17.10 -19.45 5.12
C ASP A 70 18.47 -19.18 5.73
N GLU A 71 19.13 -18.09 5.29
CA GLU A 71 20.43 -17.70 5.83
C GLU A 71 20.34 -17.27 7.29
N VAL A 72 19.30 -16.54 7.64
CA VAL A 72 19.08 -15.99 8.97
C VAL A 72 18.62 -17.08 9.94
N ASP A 73 17.70 -17.96 9.50
CA ASP A 73 17.21 -19.09 10.30
C ASP A 73 18.33 -20.11 10.66
N SER A 74 19.40 -20.14 9.85
CA SER A 74 20.57 -20.96 10.13
C SER A 74 21.44 -20.46 11.29
N VAL A 75 21.20 -19.26 11.84
CA VAL A 75 21.97 -18.67 12.95
C VAL A 75 21.53 -19.30 14.26
N GLU A 76 22.46 -19.94 14.97
CA GLU A 76 22.20 -20.62 16.25
C GLU A 76 21.59 -19.65 17.28
N GLY A 77 20.44 -20.00 17.83
CA GLY A 77 19.71 -19.23 18.81
C GLY A 77 18.93 -18.04 18.24
N ALA A 78 18.99 -17.78 16.94
CA ALA A 78 18.08 -16.83 16.30
C ALA A 78 16.66 -17.39 16.26
N THR A 79 15.68 -16.48 16.13
CA THR A 79 14.28 -16.81 15.87
C THR A 79 13.72 -15.83 14.85
N LEU A 80 12.69 -16.25 14.12
CA LEU A 80 11.95 -15.38 13.21
C LEU A 80 10.66 -14.91 13.89
N MET A 81 10.40 -13.63 13.88
CA MET A 81 9.15 -13.04 14.33
C MET A 81 8.36 -12.63 13.12
N GLN A 82 7.20 -13.26 12.95
CA GLN A 82 6.28 -12.94 11.85
C GLN A 82 5.20 -11.99 12.34
N VAL A 83 4.97 -10.94 11.54
CA VAL A 83 3.89 -9.98 11.78
C VAL A 83 2.93 -10.06 10.61
N PRO A 84 1.75 -10.65 10.80
CA PRO A 84 0.79 -10.80 9.72
C PRO A 84 0.24 -9.46 9.25
N ASN A 85 -0.06 -9.37 7.96
CA ASN A 85 -0.69 -8.19 7.36
C ASN A 85 0.10 -6.89 7.57
N ALA A 86 1.40 -6.93 7.45
CA ALA A 86 2.23 -5.78 7.70
C ALA A 86 2.08 -4.68 6.65
N THR A 87 1.77 -5.08 5.42
CA THR A 87 1.64 -4.16 4.30
C THR A 87 0.73 -4.75 3.23
N GLN A 88 0.06 -3.90 2.45
CA GLN A 88 -0.73 -4.30 1.29
C GLN A 88 -0.22 -3.61 0.03
N ALA A 89 -0.17 -4.35 -1.08
CA ALA A 89 0.16 -3.82 -2.39
C ALA A 89 -1.06 -3.82 -3.32
N GLY A 90 -1.06 -2.89 -4.24
CA GLY A 90 -2.11 -2.80 -5.26
C GLY A 90 -1.80 -1.75 -6.32
N ILE A 91 -2.60 -1.77 -7.36
CA ILE A 91 -2.55 -0.82 -8.45
C ILE A 91 -3.59 0.27 -8.20
N ASN A 92 -3.23 1.53 -8.37
CA ASN A 92 -4.18 2.62 -8.45
C ASN A 92 -4.42 2.98 -9.92
N PHE A 93 -5.67 2.97 -10.35
CA PHE A 93 -6.11 3.44 -11.65
C PHE A 93 -6.29 4.95 -11.60
N TYR A 94 -5.22 5.68 -11.87
CA TYR A 94 -5.25 7.14 -11.87
C TYR A 94 -5.88 7.73 -13.12
N GLY A 95 -6.21 9.02 -13.05
CA GLY A 95 -6.67 9.82 -14.17
C GLY A 95 -8.15 10.19 -14.13
N GLN A 96 -8.97 9.52 -13.34
CA GLN A 96 -10.38 9.88 -13.15
C GLN A 96 -10.49 11.01 -12.10
N THR A 97 -9.89 12.15 -12.40
CA THR A 97 -9.85 13.29 -11.49
C THR A 97 -10.84 14.37 -11.89
N TYR A 98 -11.65 14.85 -10.97
CA TYR A 98 -12.50 16.01 -11.17
C TYR A 98 -12.74 16.78 -9.87
N VAL A 99 -13.03 18.06 -10.00
CA VAL A 99 -13.48 18.89 -8.90
C VAL A 99 -14.98 18.83 -8.86
N ALA A 100 -15.57 18.26 -7.81
CA ALA A 100 -17.00 18.29 -7.63
C ALA A 100 -17.46 19.72 -7.37
N ALA A 101 -18.10 20.36 -8.35
CA ALA A 101 -18.87 21.58 -8.09
C ALA A 101 -19.98 21.23 -7.11
N ARG A 102 -20.11 22.02 -6.03
CA ARG A 102 -21.23 21.87 -5.11
C ARG A 102 -22.40 22.68 -5.61
N ASP A 103 -23.58 22.06 -5.60
CA ASP A 103 -24.82 22.77 -5.78
C ASP A 103 -24.97 23.84 -4.71
N GLY A 104 -25.13 25.09 -5.11
CA GLY A 104 -25.23 26.25 -4.20
C GLY A 104 -26.45 26.20 -3.27
N GLU A 105 -27.52 25.50 -3.64
CA GLU A 105 -28.74 25.36 -2.84
C GLU A 105 -28.67 24.15 -1.90
N THR A 106 -28.19 23.00 -2.37
CA THR A 106 -28.21 21.75 -1.61
C THR A 106 -26.88 21.42 -0.96
N GLY A 107 -25.77 22.04 -1.39
CA GLY A 107 -24.43 21.73 -0.95
C GLY A 107 -23.94 20.33 -1.34
N LYS A 108 -24.69 19.60 -2.16
CA LYS A 108 -24.34 18.27 -2.65
C LYS A 108 -23.34 18.34 -3.81
N PRO A 109 -22.46 17.32 -3.97
CA PRO A 109 -21.60 17.24 -5.14
C PRO A 109 -22.42 17.20 -6.44
N ASN A 110 -21.98 17.97 -7.42
CA ASN A 110 -22.58 17.90 -8.76
C ASN A 110 -21.89 16.81 -9.57
N VAL A 111 -22.66 15.94 -10.20
CA VAL A 111 -22.16 14.84 -11.06
C VAL A 111 -21.37 15.33 -12.29
N GLN A 112 -21.53 16.59 -12.67
CA GLN A 112 -20.86 17.22 -13.81
C GLN A 112 -19.78 18.22 -13.38
N GLY A 113 -19.21 18.05 -12.17
CA GLY A 113 -18.19 18.94 -11.63
C GLY A 113 -17.03 19.22 -12.59
N GLU A 114 -16.26 20.25 -12.29
CA GLU A 114 -15.07 20.62 -13.07
C GLU A 114 -13.98 19.55 -12.95
N MET A 115 -13.32 19.26 -14.06
CA MET A 115 -12.21 18.30 -14.10
C MET A 115 -10.90 18.97 -13.69
N TRP A 116 -10.03 18.20 -13.03
CA TRP A 116 -8.68 18.66 -12.76
C TRP A 116 -7.85 18.85 -14.04
N PRO A 117 -6.87 19.74 -14.06
CA PRO A 117 -6.06 20.01 -15.26
C PRO A 117 -5.36 18.78 -15.84
N ASN A 118 -5.04 17.78 -15.01
CA ASN A 118 -4.41 16.53 -15.43
C ASN A 118 -5.39 15.38 -15.71
N TYR A 119 -6.69 15.65 -15.72
CA TYR A 119 -7.67 14.70 -16.20
C TYR A 119 -7.46 14.42 -17.70
N ASN A 120 -7.36 13.15 -18.03
CA ASN A 120 -7.13 12.72 -19.40
C ASN A 120 -8.11 11.60 -19.81
N PRO A 121 -9.22 11.94 -20.46
CA PRO A 121 -10.23 10.96 -20.91
C PRO A 121 -9.75 10.14 -22.12
N ASP A 122 -8.60 10.45 -22.72
CA ASP A 122 -8.01 9.65 -23.79
C ASP A 122 -7.33 8.37 -23.25
N LEU A 123 -7.13 8.28 -21.93
CA LEU A 123 -6.62 7.07 -21.29
C LEU A 123 -7.72 6.00 -21.27
N PRO A 124 -7.46 4.77 -21.76
CA PRO A 124 -8.48 3.74 -21.94
C PRO A 124 -9.26 3.35 -20.67
N TRP A 125 -8.62 3.47 -19.49
CA TRP A 125 -9.22 3.16 -18.19
C TRP A 125 -9.92 4.34 -17.51
N VAL A 126 -9.91 5.53 -18.15
CA VAL A 126 -10.54 6.76 -17.66
C VAL A 126 -11.81 7.03 -18.44
N SER A 127 -12.89 7.38 -17.76
CA SER A 127 -14.14 7.75 -18.42
C SER A 127 -14.21 9.26 -18.67
N SER A 128 -14.73 9.67 -19.83
CA SER A 128 -15.08 11.04 -20.12
C SER A 128 -16.39 11.50 -19.45
N ASN A 129 -17.08 10.58 -18.78
CA ASN A 129 -18.34 10.83 -18.08
C ASN A 129 -18.30 10.16 -16.71
N SER A 130 -18.67 10.88 -15.65
CA SER A 130 -18.74 10.35 -14.29
C SER A 130 -20.07 9.66 -13.96
N ASP A 131 -21.05 9.68 -14.85
CA ASP A 131 -22.26 8.89 -14.70
C ASP A 131 -21.96 7.41 -14.96
N ILE A 132 -22.05 6.60 -13.90
CA ILE A 132 -21.76 5.15 -13.93
C ILE A 132 -22.70 4.36 -14.86
N THR A 133 -23.80 4.96 -15.30
CA THR A 133 -24.75 4.35 -16.25
C THR A 133 -24.43 4.72 -17.70
N SER A 134 -23.45 5.58 -17.94
CA SER A 134 -23.08 6.02 -19.28
C SER A 134 -22.28 4.96 -20.05
N PRO A 135 -22.38 4.96 -21.40
CA PRO A 135 -21.56 4.07 -22.23
C PRO A 135 -20.06 4.28 -22.08
N GLU A 136 -19.63 5.54 -21.88
CA GLU A 136 -18.24 5.91 -21.68
C GLU A 136 -17.68 5.30 -20.38
N TRP A 137 -18.49 5.35 -19.31
CA TRP A 137 -18.12 4.70 -18.04
C TRP A 137 -18.02 3.18 -18.19
N ALA A 138 -19.01 2.57 -18.85
CA ALA A 138 -19.03 1.13 -19.09
C ALA A 138 -17.80 0.67 -19.89
N THR A 139 -17.36 1.44 -20.88
CA THR A 139 -16.14 1.17 -21.66
C THR A 139 -14.89 1.22 -20.77
N ALA A 140 -14.69 2.30 -20.02
CA ALA A 140 -13.53 2.45 -19.14
C ALA A 140 -13.53 1.38 -18.02
N ARG A 141 -14.70 1.05 -17.46
CA ARG A 141 -14.85 -0.05 -16.49
C ARG A 141 -14.45 -1.39 -17.09
N THR A 142 -14.84 -1.67 -18.34
CA THR A 142 -14.47 -2.91 -19.05
C THR A 142 -12.95 -3.03 -19.21
N VAL A 143 -12.26 -1.94 -19.51
CA VAL A 143 -10.79 -1.89 -19.58
C VAL A 143 -10.18 -2.18 -18.20
N ARG A 144 -10.64 -1.51 -17.14
CA ARG A 144 -10.14 -1.75 -15.76
C ARG A 144 -10.37 -3.19 -15.31
N LEU A 145 -11.53 -3.77 -15.66
CA LEU A 145 -11.81 -5.18 -15.39
C LEU A 145 -10.84 -6.09 -16.13
N ALA A 146 -10.59 -5.87 -17.42
CA ALA A 146 -9.62 -6.63 -18.19
C ALA A 146 -8.22 -6.59 -17.54
N MET A 147 -7.78 -5.40 -17.15
CA MET A 147 -6.49 -5.22 -16.47
C MET A 147 -6.44 -5.96 -15.12
N SER A 148 -7.54 -5.99 -14.38
CA SER A 148 -7.60 -6.66 -13.07
C SER A 148 -7.61 -8.18 -13.16
N ILE A 149 -8.40 -8.76 -14.08
CA ILE A 149 -8.46 -10.24 -14.26
C ILE A 149 -7.26 -10.81 -15.03
N ALA A 150 -6.43 -9.96 -15.62
CA ALA A 150 -5.17 -10.37 -16.25
C ALA A 150 -4.07 -10.71 -15.23
N ILE A 151 -4.24 -10.36 -13.95
CA ILE A 151 -3.21 -10.50 -12.92
C ILE A 151 -3.40 -11.82 -12.15
N ASP A 152 -2.40 -12.70 -12.20
CA ASP A 152 -2.33 -13.90 -11.38
C ASP A 152 -1.78 -13.57 -9.99
N ARG A 153 -2.69 -13.29 -9.06
CA ARG A 153 -2.35 -12.89 -7.69
C ARG A 153 -1.79 -14.04 -6.86
N GLU A 154 -2.29 -15.26 -7.08
CA GLU A 154 -1.79 -16.45 -6.41
C GLU A 154 -0.34 -16.71 -6.82
N ALA A 155 -0.03 -16.67 -8.12
CA ALA A 155 1.34 -16.84 -8.59
C ALA A 155 2.30 -15.76 -8.04
N ILE A 156 1.84 -14.51 -7.85
CA ILE A 156 2.64 -13.47 -7.20
C ILE A 156 2.93 -13.86 -5.75
N VAL A 157 1.93 -14.29 -4.99
CA VAL A 157 2.09 -14.68 -3.58
C VAL A 157 3.01 -15.89 -3.46
N ASP A 158 2.77 -16.94 -4.23
CA ASP A 158 3.52 -18.19 -4.14
C ASP A 158 4.99 -18.02 -4.55
N ASN A 159 5.26 -17.31 -5.65
CA ASN A 159 6.61 -17.23 -6.21
C ASN A 159 7.45 -16.07 -5.66
N MET A 160 6.82 -14.99 -5.17
CA MET A 160 7.54 -13.79 -4.76
C MET A 160 7.48 -13.52 -3.27
N LEU A 161 6.43 -14.02 -2.59
CA LEU A 161 6.27 -13.81 -1.15
C LEU A 161 6.53 -15.09 -0.34
N GLN A 162 6.91 -16.19 -0.98
CA GLN A 162 7.29 -17.45 -0.32
C GLN A 162 6.24 -17.95 0.70
N GLY A 163 4.96 -17.68 0.45
CA GLY A 163 3.86 -18.01 1.35
C GLY A 163 3.67 -17.02 2.52
N PHE A 164 4.48 -15.95 2.62
CA PHE A 164 4.31 -14.89 3.62
C PHE A 164 3.36 -13.79 3.13
N GLY A 165 2.23 -14.18 2.59
CA GLY A 165 1.23 -13.26 2.09
C GLY A 165 -0.04 -13.96 1.64
N ARG A 166 -0.99 -13.17 1.17
CA ARG A 166 -2.23 -13.65 0.56
C ARG A 166 -2.77 -12.65 -0.46
N PRO A 167 -3.51 -13.09 -1.49
CA PRO A 167 -4.20 -12.21 -2.42
C PRO A 167 -5.24 -11.34 -1.71
N ILE A 168 -5.45 -10.12 -2.20
CA ILE A 168 -6.47 -9.19 -1.70
C ILE A 168 -7.24 -8.53 -2.83
N THR A 169 -8.49 -8.17 -2.56
CA THR A 169 -9.36 -7.50 -3.53
C THR A 169 -9.12 -5.99 -3.55
N LEU A 170 -9.13 -5.33 -2.40
CA LEU A 170 -8.87 -3.90 -2.25
C LEU A 170 -7.71 -3.66 -1.29
N LYS A 171 -6.86 -2.70 -1.61
CA LYS A 171 -5.62 -2.41 -0.89
C LYS A 171 -5.83 -1.70 0.46
N ASP A 172 -6.74 -0.77 0.54
CA ASP A 172 -6.92 0.06 1.75
C ASP A 172 -7.82 -0.60 2.83
N TRP A 173 -8.02 -1.92 2.74
CA TRP A 173 -8.91 -2.71 3.64
C TRP A 173 -8.14 -3.64 4.58
N MET A 174 -6.86 -3.38 4.82
CA MET A 174 -6.02 -4.20 5.69
C MET A 174 -6.61 -4.39 7.09
N GLY A 175 -6.76 -5.66 7.50
CA GLY A 175 -7.39 -6.04 8.76
C GLY A 175 -8.93 -6.04 8.72
N PHE A 176 -9.53 -5.79 7.55
CA PHE A 176 -10.96 -5.77 7.31
C PHE A 176 -11.34 -6.55 6.04
N GLU A 177 -10.42 -7.38 5.54
CA GLU A 177 -10.58 -8.12 4.29
C GLU A 177 -11.70 -9.16 4.36
N ASP A 178 -12.03 -9.64 5.55
CA ASP A 178 -13.17 -10.52 5.82
C ASP A 178 -14.54 -9.89 5.48
N ARG A 179 -14.57 -8.57 5.30
CA ARG A 179 -15.75 -7.82 4.83
C ARG A 179 -15.85 -7.74 3.31
N LEU A 180 -14.84 -8.23 2.59
CA LEU A 180 -14.77 -8.18 1.13
C LEU A 180 -14.88 -9.60 0.56
N PRO A 181 -15.45 -9.77 -0.65
CA PRO A 181 -15.28 -11.01 -1.39
C PRO A 181 -13.80 -11.19 -1.76
N SER A 182 -13.37 -12.43 -1.91
CA SER A 182 -11.99 -12.73 -2.33
C SER A 182 -11.72 -12.25 -3.77
N PRO A 183 -10.44 -12.06 -4.16
CA PRO A 183 -10.11 -11.76 -5.54
C PRO A 183 -10.58 -12.84 -6.53
N GLU A 184 -10.54 -14.11 -6.14
CA GLU A 184 -11.01 -15.24 -6.95
C GLU A 184 -12.52 -15.13 -7.24
N GLU A 185 -13.31 -14.70 -6.26
CA GLU A 185 -14.76 -14.49 -6.45
C GLU A 185 -15.07 -13.22 -7.24
N THR A 186 -14.20 -12.20 -7.16
CA THR A 186 -14.44 -10.86 -7.71
C THR A 186 -13.83 -10.69 -9.10
N TRP A 187 -12.53 -11.01 -9.22
CA TRP A 187 -11.69 -10.81 -10.40
C TRP A 187 -10.79 -12.01 -10.64
N PRO A 188 -11.37 -13.19 -10.97
CA PRO A 188 -10.60 -14.42 -11.19
C PRO A 188 -9.58 -14.23 -12.31
N TYR A 189 -8.42 -14.86 -12.18
CA TYR A 189 -7.39 -14.81 -13.21
C TYR A 189 -7.86 -15.44 -14.51
N ASP A 190 -8.06 -14.64 -15.54
CA ASP A 190 -8.45 -15.08 -16.89
C ASP A 190 -7.87 -14.15 -17.97
N PRO A 191 -6.63 -14.38 -18.40
CA PRO A 191 -6.00 -13.56 -19.43
C PRO A 191 -6.67 -13.68 -20.81
N ALA A 192 -7.35 -14.80 -21.09
CA ALA A 192 -8.08 -14.97 -22.35
C ALA A 192 -9.33 -14.09 -22.36
N ARG A 193 -10.08 -14.06 -21.26
CA ARG A 193 -11.22 -13.17 -21.10
C ARG A 193 -10.79 -11.71 -21.07
N ALA A 194 -9.65 -11.40 -20.43
CA ALA A 194 -9.07 -10.06 -20.42
C ALA A 194 -8.82 -9.52 -21.83
N LYS A 195 -8.23 -10.32 -22.73
CA LYS A 195 -8.06 -9.96 -24.15
C LYS A 195 -9.38 -9.69 -24.85
N SER A 196 -10.38 -10.55 -24.60
CA SER A 196 -11.71 -10.37 -25.18
C SER A 196 -12.35 -9.06 -24.72
N LEU A 197 -12.25 -8.73 -23.45
CA LEU A 197 -12.76 -7.48 -22.87
C LEU A 197 -12.07 -6.25 -23.46
N LEU A 198 -10.76 -6.28 -23.65
CA LEU A 198 -10.05 -5.20 -24.34
C LEU A 198 -10.57 -5.00 -25.77
N ALA A 199 -10.79 -6.09 -26.51
CA ALA A 199 -11.35 -6.01 -27.86
C ALA A 199 -12.80 -5.47 -27.84
N GLU A 200 -13.63 -5.90 -26.91
CA GLU A 200 -15.00 -5.39 -26.71
C GLU A 200 -15.01 -3.88 -26.38
N ALA A 201 -14.02 -3.41 -25.61
CA ALA A 201 -13.84 -2.00 -25.29
C ALA A 201 -13.24 -1.15 -26.42
N GLY A 202 -12.93 -1.75 -27.58
CA GLY A 202 -12.36 -1.04 -28.74
C GLY A 202 -10.84 -1.08 -28.84
N TYR A 203 -10.16 -1.90 -28.03
CA TYR A 203 -8.70 -2.04 -27.99
C TYR A 203 -8.23 -3.47 -28.39
N PRO A 204 -8.59 -3.99 -29.58
CA PRO A 204 -8.24 -5.37 -29.97
C PRO A 204 -6.73 -5.59 -30.13
N ASN A 205 -5.96 -4.53 -30.31
CA ASN A 205 -4.49 -4.55 -30.40
C ASN A 205 -3.79 -4.02 -29.13
N GLY A 206 -4.55 -3.84 -28.03
CA GLY A 206 -4.04 -3.23 -26.82
C GLY A 206 -3.83 -1.72 -26.93
N PHE A 207 -3.05 -1.19 -25.99
CA PHE A 207 -2.71 0.24 -25.91
C PHE A 207 -1.41 0.42 -25.11
N LYS A 208 -0.88 1.66 -25.08
CA LYS A 208 0.27 2.01 -24.23
C LYS A 208 -0.19 2.50 -22.86
N ALA A 209 0.51 2.08 -21.82
CA ALA A 209 0.26 2.52 -20.46
C ALA A 209 1.57 2.70 -19.68
N THR A 210 1.62 3.70 -18.80
CA THR A 210 2.72 3.85 -17.84
C THR A 210 2.31 3.24 -16.51
N LEU A 211 3.17 2.37 -15.95
CA LEU A 211 3.03 1.82 -14.61
C LEU A 211 4.25 2.18 -13.78
N THR A 212 4.06 3.01 -12.76
CA THR A 212 5.13 3.45 -11.87
C THR A 212 5.10 2.68 -10.56
N THR A 213 6.18 1.96 -10.25
CA THR A 213 6.44 1.46 -8.90
C THR A 213 6.96 2.59 -8.02
N ALA A 214 6.19 2.99 -7.03
CA ALA A 214 6.59 4.00 -6.05
C ALA A 214 7.26 3.30 -4.85
N ILE A 215 8.56 3.08 -4.93
CA ILE A 215 9.35 2.21 -4.04
C ILE A 215 9.37 2.75 -2.61
N ARG A 216 8.87 1.96 -1.66
CA ARG A 216 8.79 2.27 -0.22
C ARG A 216 9.54 1.27 0.66
N GLY A 217 10.04 0.19 0.08
CA GLY A 217 10.83 -0.84 0.76
C GLY A 217 10.02 -1.98 1.37
N ALA A 218 8.83 -2.27 0.84
CA ALA A 218 8.13 -3.50 1.20
C ALA A 218 8.79 -4.73 0.53
N PRO A 219 8.68 -5.93 1.14
CA PRO A 219 9.16 -7.15 0.52
C PRO A 219 8.58 -7.34 -0.88
N SER A 220 9.45 -7.68 -1.84
CA SER A 220 9.11 -7.98 -3.24
C SER A 220 8.25 -6.92 -3.97
N GLU A 221 8.35 -5.65 -3.52
CA GLU A 221 7.53 -4.54 -4.01
C GLU A 221 7.76 -4.25 -5.50
N VAL A 222 9.02 -4.23 -5.92
CA VAL A 222 9.38 -3.90 -7.30
C VAL A 222 9.09 -5.10 -8.21
N GLU A 223 9.47 -6.29 -7.80
CA GLU A 223 9.34 -7.54 -8.55
C GLU A 223 7.86 -7.86 -8.80
N SER A 224 7.00 -7.70 -7.82
CA SER A 224 5.56 -7.92 -7.97
C SER A 224 4.90 -6.91 -8.91
N CYS A 225 5.31 -5.65 -8.85
CA CYS A 225 4.81 -4.63 -9.78
C CYS A 225 5.32 -4.86 -11.21
N GLU A 226 6.55 -5.38 -11.37
CA GLU A 226 7.08 -5.78 -12.67
C GLU A 226 6.34 -7.00 -13.24
N ALA A 227 5.96 -7.96 -12.41
CA ALA A 227 5.10 -9.07 -12.81
C ALA A 227 3.74 -8.58 -13.34
N VAL A 228 3.14 -7.57 -12.70
CA VAL A 228 1.90 -6.96 -13.21
C VAL A 228 2.11 -6.38 -14.61
N ALA A 229 3.21 -5.67 -14.86
CA ALA A 229 3.53 -5.16 -16.19
C ALA A 229 3.63 -6.31 -17.21
N GLN A 230 4.26 -7.43 -16.85
CA GLN A 230 4.36 -8.61 -17.72
C GLN A 230 2.99 -9.26 -17.98
N TYR A 231 2.10 -9.35 -16.99
CA TYR A 231 0.74 -9.83 -17.20
C TYR A 231 -0.04 -8.94 -18.17
N TRP A 232 0.14 -7.63 -18.09
CA TRP A 232 -0.51 -6.69 -19.00
C TRP A 232 0.08 -6.74 -20.41
N ASP A 233 1.39 -6.86 -20.54
CA ASP A 233 2.05 -7.08 -21.85
C ASP A 233 1.51 -8.36 -22.52
N ALA A 234 1.27 -9.42 -21.75
CA ALA A 234 0.74 -10.68 -22.25
C ALA A 234 -0.69 -10.55 -22.82
N ILE A 235 -1.46 -9.55 -22.43
CA ILE A 235 -2.79 -9.26 -22.99
C ILE A 235 -2.79 -8.15 -24.04
N GLY A 236 -1.62 -7.59 -24.38
CA GLY A 236 -1.42 -6.62 -25.44
C GLY A 236 -1.28 -5.17 -24.99
N ILE A 237 -1.17 -4.90 -23.67
CA ILE A 237 -0.90 -3.57 -23.16
C ILE A 237 0.61 -3.35 -23.12
N ASP A 238 1.12 -2.42 -23.94
CA ASP A 238 2.54 -2.02 -23.99
C ASP A 238 2.89 -1.16 -22.78
N VAL A 239 3.54 -1.75 -21.77
CA VAL A 239 3.74 -1.11 -20.47
C VAL A 239 5.11 -0.44 -20.37
N ASP A 240 5.13 0.88 -20.27
CA ASP A 240 6.30 1.64 -19.79
C ASP A 240 6.43 1.50 -18.27
N PHE A 241 7.26 0.56 -17.82
CA PHE A 241 7.45 0.28 -16.41
C PHE A 241 8.54 1.15 -15.79
N GLN A 242 8.16 1.95 -14.79
CA GLN A 242 9.04 2.91 -14.13
C GLN A 242 9.27 2.54 -12.66
N ARG A 243 10.54 2.59 -12.22
CA ARG A 243 10.97 2.40 -10.83
C ARG A 243 11.36 3.74 -10.22
N VAL A 244 10.56 4.26 -9.30
CA VAL A 244 10.78 5.60 -8.73
C VAL A 244 10.75 5.52 -7.20
N PRO A 245 11.80 5.98 -6.49
CA PRO A 245 11.75 6.08 -5.03
C PRO A 245 10.56 6.93 -4.58
N TYR A 246 9.86 6.49 -3.53
CA TYR A 246 8.65 7.17 -3.06
C TYR A 246 8.86 8.66 -2.74
N GLY A 247 10.02 9.02 -2.19
CA GLY A 247 10.34 10.42 -1.91
C GLY A 247 10.34 11.31 -3.15
N THR A 248 10.73 10.76 -4.31
CA THR A 248 10.70 11.43 -5.62
C THR A 248 9.30 11.40 -6.23
N TYR A 249 8.58 10.27 -6.09
CA TYR A 249 7.24 10.10 -6.63
C TYR A 249 6.18 10.94 -5.89
N ARG A 250 6.27 11.02 -4.57
CA ARG A 250 5.28 11.68 -3.72
C ARG A 250 4.94 13.13 -4.13
N PRO A 251 5.90 14.02 -4.46
CA PRO A 251 5.59 15.38 -4.93
C PRO A 251 4.72 15.39 -6.18
N THR A 252 4.95 14.48 -7.14
CA THR A 252 4.14 14.39 -8.37
C THR A 252 2.72 13.91 -8.07
N ALA A 253 2.58 12.96 -7.13
CA ALA A 253 1.27 12.49 -6.67
C ALA A 253 0.46 13.61 -5.99
N VAL A 254 1.11 14.40 -5.12
CA VAL A 254 0.47 15.55 -4.44
C VAL A 254 0.08 16.65 -5.43
N ALA A 255 0.95 16.93 -6.40
CA ALA A 255 0.71 17.93 -7.44
C ALA A 255 -0.24 17.43 -8.55
N ARG A 256 -0.58 16.13 -8.55
CA ARG A 256 -1.37 15.47 -9.61
C ARG A 256 -0.75 15.59 -11.00
N THR A 257 0.57 15.56 -11.07
CA THR A 257 1.35 15.63 -12.31
C THR A 257 1.96 14.29 -12.72
N TYR A 258 1.54 13.20 -12.07
CA TYR A 258 1.90 11.83 -12.45
C TYR A 258 1.22 11.45 -13.77
N GLU A 259 1.83 10.50 -14.46
CA GLU A 259 1.28 9.87 -15.67
C GLU A 259 0.92 8.42 -15.38
N GLY A 260 -0.14 7.92 -16.03
CA GLY A 260 -0.55 6.54 -15.96
C GLY A 260 -1.02 6.10 -14.58
N MET A 261 -0.58 4.90 -14.18
CA MET A 261 -0.99 4.22 -12.96
C MET A 261 0.18 4.05 -12.00
N SER A 262 -0.11 3.80 -10.73
CA SER A 262 0.93 3.40 -9.79
C SER A 262 0.67 2.03 -9.19
N CYS A 263 1.76 1.31 -8.98
CA CYS A 263 1.83 0.11 -8.17
C CYS A 263 2.61 0.45 -6.91
N HIS A 264 1.97 0.37 -5.74
CA HIS A 264 2.67 0.64 -4.49
C HIS A 264 1.98 -0.01 -3.30
N ASN A 265 2.71 -0.07 -2.20
CA ASN A 265 2.21 -0.60 -0.95
C ASN A 265 1.72 0.48 0.02
N VAL A 266 0.84 0.08 0.91
CA VAL A 266 0.35 0.89 2.03
C VAL A 266 0.45 0.10 3.33
N GLY A 267 0.73 0.81 4.43
CA GLY A 267 0.71 0.23 5.77
C GLY A 267 -0.71 0.13 6.33
N PRO A 268 -0.86 -0.56 7.48
CA PRO A 268 -2.14 -0.78 8.13
C PRO A 268 -2.83 0.52 8.53
N ARG A 269 -4.14 0.47 8.59
CA ARG A 269 -5.01 1.57 8.99
C ARG A 269 -5.89 1.15 10.17
N LEU A 270 -6.33 2.12 10.97
CA LEU A 270 -7.27 1.86 12.07
C LEU A 270 -8.70 1.59 11.56
N SER A 271 -8.99 1.97 10.33
CA SER A 271 -10.23 1.68 9.61
C SER A 271 -10.02 1.93 8.12
N PRO A 272 -10.81 1.30 7.23
CA PRO A 272 -10.73 1.53 5.78
C PRO A 272 -10.86 2.99 5.40
N ILE A 273 -11.78 3.72 6.05
CA ILE A 273 -12.04 5.14 5.75
C ILE A 273 -10.81 6.05 5.94
N GLN A 274 -9.85 5.66 6.77
CA GLN A 274 -8.63 6.43 6.97
C GLN A 274 -7.75 6.45 5.71
N GLY A 275 -7.69 5.35 4.98
CA GLY A 275 -7.02 5.26 3.67
C GLY A 275 -7.82 5.99 2.60
N MET A 276 -9.13 5.72 2.55
CA MET A 276 -10.05 6.26 1.54
C MET A 276 -10.19 7.79 1.56
N ALA A 277 -9.91 8.45 2.67
CA ALA A 277 -9.86 9.91 2.73
C ALA A 277 -8.86 10.52 1.72
N SER A 278 -7.89 9.73 1.27
CA SER A 278 -6.93 10.14 0.23
C SER A 278 -7.55 10.21 -1.17
N PHE A 279 -8.73 9.63 -1.38
CA PHE A 279 -9.47 9.65 -2.65
C PHE A 279 -10.48 10.81 -2.74
N LEU A 280 -10.50 11.69 -1.75
CA LEU A 280 -11.31 12.90 -1.80
C LEU A 280 -10.61 13.99 -2.59
N ASN A 281 -11.38 14.72 -3.36
CA ASN A 281 -10.95 15.93 -4.05
C ASN A 281 -10.28 16.96 -3.10
N SER A 282 -10.78 17.06 -1.87
CA SER A 282 -10.24 17.93 -0.81
C SER A 282 -9.06 17.30 -0.04
N GLY A 283 -8.69 16.06 -0.34
CA GLY A 283 -7.60 15.35 0.34
C GLY A 283 -6.22 15.91 -0.05
N ASN A 284 -5.28 15.89 0.91
CA ASN A 284 -3.89 16.25 0.65
C ASN A 284 -3.17 15.30 -0.33
N PHE A 285 -3.73 14.14 -0.53
CA PHE A 285 -3.35 13.14 -1.51
C PHE A 285 -4.58 12.82 -2.32
N SER A 286 -4.62 13.26 -3.52
CA SER A 286 -5.63 12.83 -4.45
C SER A 286 -4.96 11.89 -5.44
N TRP A 287 -5.36 10.64 -5.36
CA TRP A 287 -4.82 9.58 -6.21
C TRP A 287 -5.47 9.53 -7.61
N GLY A 288 -6.18 10.61 -8.01
CA GLY A 288 -6.82 10.67 -9.31
C GLY A 288 -7.93 9.63 -9.51
N SER A 289 -8.69 9.39 -8.44
CA SER A 289 -9.80 8.45 -8.42
C SER A 289 -10.99 9.07 -7.67
N GLU A 290 -11.26 10.33 -7.95
CA GLU A 290 -12.36 11.05 -7.36
C GLU A 290 -13.66 10.78 -8.12
N HIS A 291 -14.75 10.61 -7.37
CA HIS A 291 -16.07 10.37 -7.93
C HIS A 291 -17.15 10.97 -7.04
N PRO A 292 -18.30 11.45 -7.59
CA PRO A 292 -19.40 11.98 -6.78
C PRO A 292 -19.85 11.06 -5.65
N ILE A 293 -19.90 9.75 -5.91
CA ILE A 293 -20.26 8.73 -4.90
C ILE A 293 -19.28 8.74 -3.73
N THR A 294 -17.97 8.80 -3.99
CA THR A 294 -16.97 8.82 -2.93
C THR A 294 -16.96 10.15 -2.19
N GLU A 295 -17.14 11.27 -2.89
CA GLU A 295 -17.28 12.62 -2.31
C GLU A 295 -18.49 12.74 -1.37
N GLU A 296 -19.54 11.95 -1.59
CA GLU A 296 -20.70 11.87 -0.70
C GLU A 296 -20.45 10.91 0.48
N LEU A 297 -20.04 9.67 0.20
CA LEU A 297 -19.98 8.59 1.19
C LEU A 297 -18.81 8.72 2.17
N ILE A 298 -17.63 9.13 1.72
CA ILE A 298 -16.44 9.22 2.58
C ILE A 298 -16.64 10.21 3.73
N PRO A 299 -17.13 11.46 3.51
CA PRO A 299 -17.43 12.37 4.61
C PRO A 299 -18.51 11.86 5.56
N LEU A 300 -19.49 11.08 5.09
CA LEU A 300 -20.50 10.45 5.94
C LEU A 300 -19.85 9.41 6.86
N ALA A 301 -19.00 8.55 6.31
CA ALA A 301 -18.24 7.57 7.09
C ALA A 301 -17.32 8.25 8.13
N GLN A 302 -16.61 9.31 7.74
CA GLN A 302 -15.72 10.06 8.64
C GLN A 302 -16.45 10.74 9.80
N LYS A 303 -17.66 11.22 9.58
CA LYS A 303 -18.49 11.87 10.63
C LYS A 303 -19.21 10.88 11.53
N SER A 304 -19.26 9.60 11.14
CA SER A 304 -19.97 8.56 11.90
C SER A 304 -19.22 8.21 13.18
N VAL A 305 -19.85 8.51 14.33
CA VAL A 305 -19.31 8.20 15.67
C VAL A 305 -19.44 6.71 15.98
N LEU A 306 -20.58 6.11 15.61
CA LEU A 306 -20.83 4.70 15.84
C LEU A 306 -20.15 3.85 14.76
N VAL A 307 -19.48 2.78 15.17
CA VAL A 307 -18.80 1.86 14.26
C VAL A 307 -19.77 1.29 13.22
N ALA A 308 -20.98 0.89 13.63
CA ALA A 308 -21.99 0.34 12.73
C ALA A 308 -22.39 1.29 11.61
N ASP A 309 -22.55 2.59 11.90
CA ASP A 309 -22.90 3.58 10.89
C ASP A 309 -21.73 3.82 9.92
N ARG A 310 -20.51 3.87 10.46
CA ARG A 310 -19.29 3.99 9.63
C ARG A 310 -19.14 2.80 8.72
N THR A 311 -19.26 1.58 9.24
CA THR A 311 -19.18 0.32 8.49
C THR A 311 -20.16 0.30 7.32
N LYS A 312 -21.38 0.76 7.53
CA LYS A 312 -22.40 0.83 6.46
C LYS A 312 -21.93 1.67 5.26
N TYR A 313 -21.30 2.82 5.50
CA TYR A 313 -20.79 3.66 4.41
C TYR A 313 -19.52 3.08 3.79
N GLU A 314 -18.63 2.51 4.62
CA GLU A 314 -17.45 1.80 4.13
C GLU A 314 -17.84 0.66 3.18
N ASP A 315 -18.83 -0.16 3.53
CA ASP A 315 -19.30 -1.27 2.69
C ASP A 315 -19.91 -0.78 1.36
N GLN A 316 -20.60 0.36 1.36
CA GLN A 316 -21.10 0.97 0.13
C GLN A 316 -19.95 1.46 -0.78
N ILE A 317 -18.89 2.02 -0.20
CA ILE A 317 -17.70 2.45 -0.94
C ILE A 317 -16.98 1.22 -1.51
N ALA A 318 -16.78 0.16 -0.70
CA ALA A 318 -16.18 -1.08 -1.17
C ALA A 318 -16.97 -1.68 -2.33
N LYS A 319 -18.28 -1.75 -2.19
CA LYS A 319 -19.15 -2.25 -3.26
C LYS A 319 -18.99 -1.44 -4.54
N PHE A 320 -18.95 -0.11 -4.44
CA PHE A 320 -18.72 0.76 -5.60
C PHE A 320 -17.36 0.49 -6.26
N TYR A 321 -16.28 0.35 -5.45
CA TYR A 321 -14.95 0.08 -5.97
C TYR A 321 -14.87 -1.28 -6.64
N ILE A 322 -15.51 -2.28 -6.07
CA ILE A 322 -15.52 -3.65 -6.62
C ILE A 322 -16.37 -3.71 -7.88
N ASP A 323 -17.60 -3.24 -7.85
CA ASP A 323 -18.54 -3.35 -8.98
C ASP A 323 -18.06 -2.55 -10.20
N GLU A 324 -17.45 -1.38 -9.96
CA GLU A 324 -16.98 -0.49 -11.01
C GLU A 324 -15.48 -0.66 -11.34
N VAL A 325 -14.79 -1.54 -10.62
CA VAL A 325 -13.32 -1.69 -10.68
C VAL A 325 -12.66 -0.32 -10.61
N PHE A 326 -13.10 0.47 -9.63
CA PHE A 326 -12.79 1.89 -9.56
C PHE A 326 -11.69 2.18 -8.53
N GLY A 327 -10.84 3.12 -8.87
CA GLY A 327 -9.81 3.61 -7.98
C GLY A 327 -8.61 2.69 -7.84
N GLU A 328 -8.83 1.43 -7.52
CA GLU A 328 -7.74 0.48 -7.28
C GLU A 328 -8.11 -0.97 -7.60
N THR A 329 -7.10 -1.81 -7.75
CA THR A 329 -7.19 -3.26 -7.67
C THR A 329 -6.09 -3.78 -6.74
N GLY A 330 -6.47 -4.57 -5.74
CA GLY A 330 -5.53 -5.17 -4.80
C GLY A 330 -4.68 -6.26 -5.46
N LEU A 331 -3.49 -6.45 -4.94
CA LEU A 331 -2.59 -7.54 -5.32
C LEU A 331 -2.46 -8.53 -4.17
N TYR A 332 -1.81 -8.11 -3.10
CA TYR A 332 -1.55 -8.97 -1.95
C TYR A 332 -1.45 -8.17 -0.64
N ALA A 333 -1.70 -8.84 0.46
CA ALA A 333 -1.21 -8.47 1.77
C ALA A 333 0.04 -9.33 2.07
N VAL A 334 1.09 -8.72 2.57
CA VAL A 334 2.34 -9.39 2.91
C VAL A 334 2.63 -9.28 4.40
N ASP A 335 3.15 -10.34 4.97
CA ASP A 335 3.65 -10.38 6.33
C ASP A 335 5.08 -9.84 6.38
N ASN A 336 5.44 -9.12 7.43
CA ASN A 336 6.83 -8.85 7.70
C ASN A 336 7.43 -9.96 8.56
N VAL A 337 8.62 -10.39 8.18
CA VAL A 337 9.41 -11.36 8.93
C VAL A 337 10.66 -10.66 9.42
N TRP A 338 10.86 -10.70 10.74
CA TRP A 338 11.97 -10.04 11.40
C TRP A 338 12.87 -11.07 12.08
N PRO A 339 14.19 -11.05 11.82
CA PRO A 339 15.12 -11.88 12.56
C PRO A 339 15.35 -11.31 13.95
N ILE A 340 15.35 -12.17 14.94
CA ILE A 340 15.62 -11.87 16.34
C ILE A 340 16.87 -12.63 16.75
N GLY A 341 17.94 -11.91 17.06
CA GLY A 341 19.24 -12.49 17.42
C GLY A 341 19.25 -13.18 18.78
N PRO A 342 20.29 -13.98 19.06
CA PRO A 342 20.33 -14.80 20.26
C PRO A 342 20.46 -14.00 21.58
N ARG A 343 20.80 -12.71 21.52
CA ARG A 343 20.97 -11.86 22.72
C ARG A 343 19.67 -11.27 23.26
N ILE A 344 18.62 -11.20 22.41
CA ILE A 344 17.35 -10.56 22.74
C ILE A 344 16.18 -11.54 22.67
N ALA A 345 15.17 -11.31 23.51
CA ALA A 345 13.94 -12.08 23.46
C ALA A 345 12.95 -11.47 22.45
N PRO A 346 12.12 -12.30 21.78
CA PRO A 346 10.97 -11.78 21.02
C PRO A 346 10.07 -10.93 21.93
N TRP A 347 9.45 -9.88 21.36
CA TRP A 347 8.59 -8.98 22.15
C TRP A 347 7.28 -8.66 21.43
N ASP A 348 6.21 -8.42 22.20
CA ASP A 348 4.86 -8.21 21.72
C ASP A 348 4.54 -6.78 21.25
N GLY A 349 5.46 -5.84 21.40
CA GLY A 349 5.26 -4.41 21.10
C GLY A 349 4.87 -4.11 19.66
N PHE A 350 5.13 -5.05 18.81
CA PHE A 350 4.92 -5.02 17.38
C PHE A 350 3.47 -5.03 16.93
N VAL A 351 2.65 -5.87 17.53
CA VAL A 351 1.32 -6.24 17.01
C VAL A 351 0.28 -5.14 17.26
N LYS A 352 0.59 -4.17 18.12
CA LYS A 352 -0.41 -3.22 18.64
C LYS A 352 -0.39 -1.82 18.06
N GLN A 353 0.56 -1.45 17.19
CA GLN A 353 0.79 -0.04 16.81
C GLN A 353 0.87 0.30 15.32
N GLY A 354 0.36 -0.53 14.47
CA GLY A 354 -0.25 -0.07 13.21
C GLY A 354 0.61 0.39 12.04
N ASP A 355 1.91 0.68 12.09
CA ASP A 355 2.74 0.80 10.88
C ASP A 355 3.88 -0.21 10.92
N LEU A 356 3.63 -1.36 10.32
CA LEU A 356 4.44 -2.56 10.46
C LEU A 356 5.61 -2.62 9.46
N ARG A 357 5.79 -1.60 8.64
CA ARG A 357 7.01 -1.44 7.83
C ARG A 357 8.22 -1.06 8.69
N GLN A 358 7.97 -0.68 9.93
CA GLN A 358 9.00 -0.29 10.88
C GLN A 358 8.85 -1.09 12.17
N ILE A 359 9.95 -1.59 12.70
CA ILE A 359 9.99 -2.20 14.02
C ILE A 359 9.64 -1.12 15.06
N ASN A 360 8.74 -1.45 15.98
CA ASN A 360 8.31 -0.60 17.07
C ASN A 360 8.47 -1.32 18.41
N GLY A 361 8.32 -0.58 19.51
CA GLY A 361 8.29 -1.16 20.84
C GLY A 361 9.64 -1.62 21.35
N PHE A 362 10.73 -0.99 20.92
CA PHE A 362 12.10 -1.32 21.36
C PHE A 362 12.28 -1.22 22.86
N GLU A 363 11.45 -0.43 23.54
CA GLU A 363 11.43 -0.33 25.00
C GLU A 363 10.99 -1.62 25.71
N TYR A 364 10.34 -2.53 24.99
CA TYR A 364 9.86 -3.81 25.53
C TYR A 364 10.84 -4.96 25.29
N ILE A 365 11.93 -4.73 24.56
CA ILE A 365 12.95 -5.75 24.31
C ILE A 365 13.67 -6.07 25.62
N THR A 366 13.81 -7.37 25.91
CA THR A 366 14.55 -7.86 27.06
C THR A 366 15.69 -8.76 26.63
N PRO A 367 16.78 -8.86 27.42
CA PRO A 367 17.80 -9.89 27.22
C PRO A 367 17.20 -11.30 27.29
N ARG A 368 17.81 -12.26 26.57
CA ARG A 368 17.53 -13.68 26.75
C ARG A 368 18.25 -14.23 27.94
#